data_c6d87b583fd29e2d57b1b23b6e6dd4c7
#
_entry.id   c6d87b583fd29e2d57b1b23b6e6dd4c7
#
_cell.length_a   1.000
_cell.length_b   1.000
_cell.length_c   1.000
_cell.angle_alpha   90.00
_cell.angle_beta   90.00
_cell.angle_gamma   90.00
#
_symmetry.space_group_name_H-M   'P 1'
#
loop_
_entity.id
_entity.type
_entity.pdbx_description
1 polymer ?
#
loop_
_entity_poly.entity_id
_entity_poly.type
_entity_poly.pdbx_seq_one_letter_code
_entity_poly.pdbx_strand_id
1 'polypeptide(L)'
;MSIPHAPEPVPRFYADSTQYRSRLVDAVRGLTAAQLAISAGPDHAPIWALAAHCAGARIYWLCGVLGEPGAETTPFHDPFAELGWEDDLDHPRSASELVVALETTSAIIDRCLDTWTTDMLEVEFERRFGDVRQLHTRRSILLRLLSHDAFHGGEISQLLGAHGLPAIDLWARTPS
;
A
#
# COMPACT_ATOMS: atom_id res chain seq x y z
N MET A 1 38.23 -6.11 21.65
CA MET A 1 36.80 -6.30 22.12
C MET A 1 35.97 -5.42 21.22
N SER A 2 35.29 -6.01 20.22
CA SER A 2 34.31 -5.29 19.40
C SER A 2 33.07 -5.05 20.23
N ILE A 3 32.69 -3.80 20.41
CA ILE A 3 31.40 -3.43 21.01
C ILE A 3 30.32 -4.01 20.08
N PRO A 4 29.38 -4.84 20.56
CA PRO A 4 28.29 -5.29 19.73
C PRO A 4 27.50 -4.04 19.30
N HIS A 5 27.48 -3.79 18.01
CA HIS A 5 26.66 -2.73 17.44
C HIS A 5 25.21 -3.13 17.67
N ALA A 6 24.44 -2.29 18.38
CA ALA A 6 23.02 -2.51 18.49
C ALA A 6 22.44 -2.55 17.07
N PRO A 7 21.53 -3.51 16.74
CA PRO A 7 20.96 -3.56 15.40
C PRO A 7 20.32 -2.21 15.07
N GLU A 8 20.74 -1.62 13.95
CA GLU A 8 20.14 -0.35 13.50
C GLU A 8 18.66 -0.60 13.17
N PRO A 9 17.76 0.26 13.65
CA PRO A 9 16.37 0.13 13.32
C PRO A 9 16.16 0.32 11.80
N VAL A 10 15.30 -0.50 11.22
CA VAL A 10 14.85 -0.46 9.81
C VAL A 10 14.37 0.92 9.33
N PRO A 11 13.90 1.85 10.19
CA PRO A 11 13.34 3.14 9.81
C PRO A 11 14.21 3.99 8.90
N ARG A 12 15.54 3.97 9.04
CA ARG A 12 16.40 4.88 8.26
C ARG A 12 16.37 4.61 6.76
N PHE A 13 16.25 3.35 6.35
CA PHE A 13 16.21 2.99 4.93
C PHE A 13 14.83 3.28 4.30
N TYR A 14 13.76 3.20 5.09
CA TYR A 14 12.38 3.37 4.64
C TYR A 14 11.72 4.66 5.16
N ALA A 15 12.43 5.50 5.88
CA ALA A 15 11.89 6.72 6.49
C ALA A 15 11.15 7.61 5.48
N ASP A 16 11.67 7.72 4.26
CA ASP A 16 11.06 8.53 3.21
C ASP A 16 9.83 7.87 2.57
N SER A 17 9.59 6.57 2.82
CA SER A 17 8.46 5.85 2.22
C SER A 17 7.10 6.40 2.69
N THR A 18 7.02 6.92 3.91
CA THR A 18 5.80 7.57 4.44
C THR A 18 5.40 8.76 3.58
N GLN A 19 6.36 9.57 3.13
CA GLN A 19 6.11 10.70 2.24
C GLN A 19 5.53 10.25 0.88
N TYR A 20 6.01 9.12 0.34
CA TYR A 20 5.47 8.60 -0.92
C TYR A 20 4.07 8.01 -0.77
N ARG A 21 3.78 7.37 0.35
CA ARG A 21 2.44 6.85 0.65
C ARG A 21 1.42 7.97 0.85
N SER A 22 1.80 9.07 1.49
CA SER A 22 0.90 10.23 1.67
C SER A 22 0.46 10.85 0.35
N ARG A 23 1.30 10.82 -0.69
CA ARG A 23 0.95 11.35 -2.02
C ARG A 23 -0.19 10.60 -2.69
N LEU A 24 -0.27 9.29 -2.49
CA LEU A 24 -1.41 8.50 -3.00
C LEU A 24 -2.71 8.88 -2.27
N VAL A 25 -2.63 9.11 -0.97
CA VAL A 25 -3.76 9.62 -0.17
C VAL A 25 -4.20 10.99 -0.70
N ASP A 26 -3.25 11.91 -0.92
CA ASP A 26 -3.55 13.27 -1.39
C ASP A 26 -4.12 13.26 -2.81
N ALA A 27 -3.68 12.34 -3.66
CA ALA A 27 -4.16 12.21 -5.04
C ALA A 27 -5.64 11.83 -5.12
N VAL A 28 -6.14 11.02 -4.18
CA VAL A 28 -7.56 10.61 -4.17
C VAL A 28 -8.44 11.49 -3.29
N ARG A 29 -7.83 12.25 -2.38
CA ARG A 29 -8.53 13.15 -1.45
C ARG A 29 -9.29 14.23 -2.23
N GLY A 30 -10.58 14.29 -1.99
CA GLY A 30 -11.45 15.30 -2.59
C GLY A 30 -11.87 15.05 -4.04
N LEU A 31 -11.48 13.92 -4.65
CA LEU A 31 -12.01 13.54 -5.96
C LEU A 31 -13.51 13.22 -5.86
N THR A 32 -14.25 13.64 -6.87
CA THR A 32 -15.67 13.29 -7.02
C THR A 32 -15.82 11.83 -7.46
N ALA A 33 -17.01 11.25 -7.30
CA ALA A 33 -17.31 9.91 -7.79
C ALA A 33 -17.01 9.76 -9.30
N ALA A 34 -17.32 10.78 -10.10
CA ALA A 34 -17.04 10.77 -11.55
C ALA A 34 -15.54 10.77 -11.85
N GLN A 35 -14.74 11.51 -11.08
CA GLN A 35 -13.28 11.53 -11.24
C GLN A 35 -12.65 10.21 -10.77
N LEU A 36 -13.16 9.62 -9.70
CA LEU A 36 -12.72 8.31 -9.20
C LEU A 36 -13.06 7.18 -10.17
N ALA A 37 -14.12 7.32 -10.99
CA ALA A 37 -14.52 6.35 -12.00
C ALA A 37 -13.70 6.43 -13.30
N ILE A 38 -12.76 7.38 -13.44
CA ILE A 38 -11.88 7.48 -14.60
C ILE A 38 -11.02 6.22 -14.71
N SER A 39 -11.00 5.63 -15.90
CA SER A 39 -10.16 4.48 -16.27
C SER A 39 -9.53 4.68 -17.64
N ALA A 40 -8.53 3.88 -18.01
CA ALA A 40 -7.91 3.90 -19.34
C ALA A 40 -8.78 3.25 -20.42
N GLY A 41 -9.88 2.61 -20.06
CA GLY A 41 -10.82 1.95 -20.97
C GLY A 41 -11.68 0.93 -20.24
N PRO A 42 -12.61 0.25 -20.96
CA PRO A 42 -13.60 -0.63 -20.35
C PRO A 42 -13.00 -1.83 -19.59
N ASP A 43 -11.82 -2.28 -20.03
CA ASP A 43 -11.14 -3.45 -19.43
C ASP A 43 -10.05 -3.04 -18.41
N HIS A 44 -10.04 -1.77 -17.99
CA HIS A 44 -9.04 -1.24 -17.06
C HIS A 44 -9.70 -0.81 -15.75
N ALA A 45 -9.02 -1.09 -14.65
CA ALA A 45 -9.49 -0.68 -13.33
C ALA A 45 -9.58 0.86 -13.23
N PRO A 46 -10.68 1.41 -12.66
CA PRO A 46 -10.80 2.83 -12.41
C PRO A 46 -9.89 3.28 -11.26
N ILE A 47 -9.68 4.59 -11.14
CA ILE A 47 -8.83 5.19 -10.09
C ILE A 47 -9.20 4.68 -8.69
N TRP A 48 -10.50 4.60 -8.36
CA TRP A 48 -10.92 4.13 -7.05
C TRP A 48 -10.48 2.69 -6.79
N ALA A 49 -10.56 1.81 -7.80
CA ALA A 49 -10.17 0.41 -7.64
C ALA A 49 -8.65 0.25 -7.51
N LEU A 50 -7.86 1.02 -8.29
CA LEU A 50 -6.40 1.05 -8.16
C LEU A 50 -5.95 1.50 -6.76
N ALA A 51 -6.59 2.54 -6.22
CA ALA A 51 -6.28 3.02 -4.87
C ALA A 51 -6.69 2.00 -3.78
N ALA A 52 -7.86 1.38 -3.92
CA ALA A 52 -8.33 0.32 -3.03
C ALA A 52 -7.40 -0.90 -3.08
N HIS A 53 -6.96 -1.30 -4.27
CA HIS A 53 -6.00 -2.39 -4.48
C HIS A 53 -4.65 -2.12 -3.79
N CYS A 54 -4.12 -0.91 -3.84
CA CYS A 54 -2.92 -0.54 -3.08
C CYS A 54 -3.11 -0.75 -1.58
N ALA A 55 -4.25 -0.32 -1.03
CA ALA A 55 -4.53 -0.48 0.39
C ALA A 55 -4.71 -1.96 0.77
N GLY A 56 -5.49 -2.73 0.01
CA GLY A 56 -5.74 -4.15 0.23
C GLY A 56 -4.47 -4.99 0.14
N ALA A 57 -3.61 -4.72 -0.84
CA ALA A 57 -2.32 -5.41 -0.98
C ALA A 57 -1.45 -5.28 0.28
N ARG A 58 -1.48 -4.13 0.96
CA ARG A 58 -0.73 -3.94 2.23
C ARG A 58 -1.26 -4.89 3.32
N ILE A 59 -2.59 -5.00 3.46
CA ILE A 59 -3.22 -5.92 4.43
C ILE A 59 -2.94 -7.37 4.08
N TYR A 60 -3.12 -7.74 2.83
CA TYR A 60 -2.83 -9.09 2.38
C TYR A 60 -1.41 -9.54 2.75
N TRP A 61 -0.41 -8.72 2.42
CA TRP A 61 0.98 -9.08 2.66
C TRP A 61 1.40 -8.96 4.12
N LEU A 62 1.02 -7.89 4.82
CA LEU A 62 1.46 -7.68 6.20
C LEU A 62 0.64 -8.52 7.19
N CYS A 63 -0.68 -8.47 7.10
CA CYS A 63 -1.52 -9.19 8.06
C CYS A 63 -1.76 -10.63 7.63
N GLY A 64 -2.05 -10.87 6.34
CA GLY A 64 -2.31 -12.20 5.82
C GLY A 64 -1.08 -13.09 5.75
N VAL A 65 -0.01 -12.63 5.10
CA VAL A 65 1.18 -13.47 4.87
C VAL A 65 2.16 -13.42 6.04
N LEU A 66 2.43 -12.24 6.59
CA LEU A 66 3.38 -12.10 7.71
C LEU A 66 2.76 -12.28 9.09
N GLY A 67 1.41 -12.26 9.19
CA GLY A 67 0.70 -12.36 10.48
C GLY A 67 0.83 -11.12 11.37
N GLU A 68 1.16 -9.95 10.80
CA GLU A 68 1.23 -8.71 11.57
C GLU A 68 -0.18 -8.28 12.02
N PRO A 69 -0.35 -7.78 13.24
CA PRO A 69 -1.67 -7.37 13.74
C PRO A 69 -2.14 -6.07 13.06
N GLY A 70 -3.45 -5.78 13.14
CA GLY A 70 -4.02 -4.49 12.78
C GLY A 70 -5.01 -4.51 11.61
N ALA A 71 -5.29 -5.66 10.99
CA ALA A 71 -6.33 -5.76 9.96
C ALA A 71 -7.68 -5.25 10.48
N GLU A 72 -7.99 -5.49 11.75
CA GLU A 72 -9.20 -5.06 12.44
C GLU A 72 -9.35 -3.53 12.56
N THR A 73 -8.27 -2.77 12.36
CA THR A 73 -8.28 -1.30 12.38
C THR A 73 -8.55 -0.69 11.02
N THR A 74 -8.72 -1.52 10.01
CA THR A 74 -8.89 -1.12 8.61
C THR A 74 -10.25 -1.56 8.07
N PRO A 75 -10.69 -1.09 6.89
CA PRO A 75 -11.88 -1.62 6.23
C PRO A 75 -11.74 -3.11 5.82
N PHE A 76 -10.54 -3.67 5.81
CA PHE A 76 -10.24 -5.04 5.38
C PHE A 76 -10.21 -5.97 6.59
N HIS A 77 -11.38 -6.47 6.99
CA HIS A 77 -11.50 -7.34 8.18
C HIS A 77 -10.92 -8.74 7.96
N ASP A 78 -10.97 -9.23 6.73
CA ASP A 78 -10.42 -10.52 6.33
C ASP A 78 -9.42 -10.35 5.19
N PRO A 79 -8.10 -10.45 5.47
CA PRO A 79 -7.05 -10.28 4.46
C PRO A 79 -7.02 -11.41 3.42
N PHE A 80 -7.79 -12.48 3.60
CA PHE A 80 -7.89 -13.62 2.70
C PHE A 80 -9.28 -13.79 2.07
N ALA A 81 -10.18 -12.81 2.24
CA ALA A 81 -11.47 -12.85 1.57
C ALA A 81 -11.29 -13.02 0.06
N GLU A 82 -12.07 -13.92 -0.53
CA GLU A 82 -11.98 -14.31 -1.94
C GLU A 82 -12.26 -13.11 -2.86
N LEU A 83 -13.24 -12.26 -2.46
CA LEU A 83 -13.47 -10.96 -3.02
C LEU A 83 -13.00 -9.95 -1.98
N GLY A 84 -11.73 -9.57 -2.07
CA GLY A 84 -11.20 -8.49 -1.27
C GLY A 84 -11.90 -7.19 -1.60
N TRP A 85 -11.90 -6.27 -0.65
CA TRP A 85 -12.51 -4.96 -0.82
C TRP A 85 -11.91 -4.19 -2.02
N GLU A 86 -10.65 -4.41 -2.31
CA GLU A 86 -9.91 -3.83 -3.44
C GLU A 86 -10.27 -4.42 -4.81
N ASP A 87 -10.73 -5.68 -4.85
CA ASP A 87 -11.08 -6.38 -6.08
C ASP A 87 -12.60 -6.38 -6.35
N ASP A 88 -13.37 -5.76 -5.47
CA ASP A 88 -14.82 -5.63 -5.60
C ASP A 88 -15.19 -4.47 -6.53
N LEU A 89 -15.16 -4.73 -7.84
CA LEU A 89 -15.45 -3.73 -8.87
C LEU A 89 -16.92 -3.35 -8.99
N ASP A 90 -17.81 -4.10 -8.37
CA ASP A 90 -19.25 -3.81 -8.40
C ASP A 90 -19.68 -2.75 -7.37
N HIS A 91 -18.80 -2.43 -6.42
CA HIS A 91 -19.06 -1.47 -5.34
C HIS A 91 -18.04 -0.32 -5.33
N PRO A 92 -18.22 0.70 -6.18
CA PRO A 92 -17.32 1.87 -6.22
C PRO A 92 -17.15 2.53 -4.86
N ARG A 93 -15.91 2.89 -4.52
CA ARG A 93 -15.55 3.53 -3.25
C ARG A 93 -15.46 5.04 -3.38
N SER A 94 -15.94 5.74 -2.36
CA SER A 94 -15.80 7.18 -2.26
C SER A 94 -14.37 7.61 -1.88
N ALA A 95 -14.02 8.87 -2.12
CA ALA A 95 -12.72 9.43 -1.72
C ALA A 95 -12.47 9.27 -0.21
N SER A 96 -13.49 9.46 0.63
CA SER A 96 -13.36 9.32 2.08
C SER A 96 -13.06 7.88 2.51
N GLU A 97 -13.70 6.88 1.90
CA GLU A 97 -13.41 5.46 2.16
C GLU A 97 -11.99 5.10 1.74
N LEU A 98 -11.55 5.57 0.57
CA LEU A 98 -10.19 5.33 0.07
C LEU A 98 -9.13 5.99 0.95
N VAL A 99 -9.36 7.22 1.41
CA VAL A 99 -8.46 7.90 2.36
C VAL A 99 -8.33 7.10 3.65
N VAL A 100 -9.43 6.66 4.24
CA VAL A 100 -9.41 5.83 5.46
C VAL A 100 -8.66 4.53 5.22
N ALA A 101 -8.90 3.85 4.09
CA ALA A 101 -8.22 2.60 3.75
C ALA A 101 -6.70 2.80 3.60
N LEU A 102 -6.28 3.83 2.85
CA LEU A 102 -4.86 4.13 2.62
C LEU A 102 -4.14 4.57 3.89
N GLU A 103 -4.77 5.42 4.72
CA GLU A 103 -4.17 5.92 5.97
C GLU A 103 -4.05 4.80 7.02
N THR A 104 -5.11 4.02 7.24
CA THR A 104 -5.09 2.94 8.25
C THR A 104 -4.10 1.83 7.87
N THR A 105 -4.02 1.47 6.59
CA THR A 105 -3.03 0.49 6.12
C THR A 105 -1.60 1.03 6.13
N SER A 106 -1.40 2.33 5.90
CA SER A 106 -0.09 2.98 6.07
C SER A 106 0.38 2.93 7.52
N ALA A 107 -0.52 3.15 8.49
CA ALA A 107 -0.18 3.07 9.91
C ALA A 107 0.32 1.67 10.33
N ILE A 108 -0.13 0.60 9.66
CA ILE A 108 0.41 -0.74 9.88
C ILE A 108 1.86 -0.83 9.39
N ILE A 109 2.16 -0.28 8.21
CA ILE A 109 3.54 -0.24 7.70
C ILE A 109 4.44 0.54 8.67
N ASP A 110 4.00 1.72 9.11
CA ASP A 110 4.78 2.55 10.03
C ASP A 110 5.08 1.81 11.34
N ARG A 111 4.09 1.15 11.93
CA ARG A 111 4.29 0.30 13.11
C ARG A 111 5.28 -0.84 12.85
N CYS A 112 5.21 -1.50 11.70
CA CYS A 112 6.16 -2.54 11.33
C CYS A 112 7.59 -1.98 11.25
N LEU A 113 7.76 -0.81 10.63
CA LEU A 113 9.07 -0.16 10.51
C LEU A 113 9.62 0.28 11.87
N ASP A 114 8.75 0.70 12.81
CA ASP A 114 9.16 1.10 14.17
C ASP A 114 9.56 -0.08 15.04
N THR A 115 9.05 -1.28 14.75
CA THR A 115 9.22 -2.47 15.61
C THR A 115 10.17 -3.51 15.03
N TRP A 116 10.35 -3.56 13.71
CA TRP A 116 11.20 -4.55 13.08
C TRP A 116 12.68 -4.18 13.21
N THR A 117 13.51 -5.21 13.41
CA THR A 117 14.97 -5.12 13.38
C THR A 117 15.52 -5.64 12.06
N THR A 118 16.78 -5.34 11.77
CA THR A 118 17.48 -5.86 10.57
C THR A 118 17.44 -7.39 10.50
N ASP A 119 17.59 -8.08 11.63
CA ASP A 119 17.55 -9.56 11.67
C ASP A 119 16.16 -10.09 11.34
N MET A 120 15.10 -9.39 11.74
CA MET A 120 13.73 -9.77 11.41
C MET A 120 13.43 -9.67 9.91
N LEU A 121 14.15 -8.83 9.18
CA LEU A 121 13.97 -8.68 7.73
C LEU A 121 14.30 -9.94 6.94
N GLU A 122 15.17 -10.78 7.46
CA GLU A 122 15.65 -12.01 6.79
C GLU A 122 14.83 -13.26 7.15
N VAL A 123 13.87 -13.15 8.07
CA VAL A 123 12.99 -14.28 8.44
C VAL A 123 12.10 -14.64 7.26
N GLU A 124 12.12 -15.93 6.89
CA GLU A 124 11.32 -16.46 5.78
C GLU A 124 9.90 -16.80 6.21
N PHE A 125 8.96 -16.50 5.33
CA PHE A 125 7.54 -16.82 5.44
C PHE A 125 7.09 -17.59 4.20
N GLU A 126 6.38 -18.68 4.40
CA GLU A 126 5.81 -19.46 3.31
C GLU A 126 4.43 -18.91 2.92
N ARG A 127 4.24 -18.72 1.63
CA ARG A 127 2.95 -18.47 1.01
C ARG A 127 2.66 -19.58 0.01
N ARG A 128 1.43 -20.10 0.00
CA ARG A 128 0.94 -21.00 -1.03
C ARG A 128 -0.06 -20.28 -1.92
N PHE A 129 0.13 -20.42 -3.22
CA PHE A 129 -0.81 -19.95 -4.23
C PHE A 129 -1.11 -21.10 -5.17
N GLY A 130 -2.28 -21.73 -4.99
CA GLY A 130 -2.56 -23.05 -5.58
C GLY A 130 -1.49 -24.06 -5.15
N ASP A 131 -0.90 -24.76 -6.10
CA ASP A 131 0.18 -25.73 -5.86
C ASP A 131 1.58 -25.09 -5.76
N VAL A 132 1.69 -23.80 -5.96
CA VAL A 132 2.97 -23.09 -5.95
C VAL A 132 3.32 -22.64 -4.54
N ARG A 133 4.46 -23.15 -4.03
CA ARG A 133 5.09 -22.69 -2.79
C ARG A 133 6.02 -21.53 -3.08
N GLN A 134 5.83 -20.42 -2.37
CA GLN A 134 6.66 -19.22 -2.46
C GLN A 134 7.25 -18.90 -1.08
N LEU A 135 8.52 -18.52 -1.05
CA LEU A 135 9.18 -18.02 0.15
C LEU A 135 9.35 -16.50 0.04
N HIS A 136 8.96 -15.81 1.06
CA HIS A 136 9.07 -14.36 1.19
C HIS A 136 9.77 -14.00 2.48
N THR A 137 10.49 -12.90 2.48
CA THR A 137 11.03 -12.28 3.70
C THR A 137 10.33 -10.95 3.94
N ARG A 138 10.39 -10.42 5.17
CA ARG A 138 9.88 -9.06 5.45
C ARG A 138 10.47 -8.02 4.50
N ARG A 139 11.76 -8.12 4.22
CA ARG A 139 12.45 -7.24 3.26
C ARG A 139 11.82 -7.34 1.87
N SER A 140 11.62 -8.56 1.35
CA SER A 140 11.05 -8.75 0.01
C SER A 140 9.61 -8.22 -0.08
N ILE A 141 8.85 -8.33 0.99
CA ILE A 141 7.48 -7.82 1.07
C ILE A 141 7.47 -6.29 1.13
N LEU A 142 8.32 -5.65 1.95
CA LEU A 142 8.44 -4.19 1.95
C LEU A 142 8.80 -3.64 0.56
N LEU A 143 9.77 -4.26 -0.12
CA LEU A 143 10.14 -3.86 -1.47
C LEU A 143 9.00 -4.06 -2.47
N ARG A 144 8.26 -5.17 -2.35
CA ARG A 144 7.07 -5.45 -3.15
C ARG A 144 6.01 -4.36 -2.97
N LEU A 145 5.67 -4.01 -1.72
CA LEU A 145 4.67 -2.99 -1.43
C LEU A 145 5.08 -1.62 -1.96
N LEU A 146 6.35 -1.24 -1.79
CA LEU A 146 6.88 0.01 -2.33
C LEU A 146 6.79 0.06 -3.86
N SER A 147 7.18 -1.02 -4.53
CA SER A 147 7.12 -1.12 -6.00
C SER A 147 5.68 -1.13 -6.50
N HIS A 148 4.77 -1.80 -5.78
CA HIS A 148 3.36 -1.90 -6.09
C HIS A 148 2.66 -0.53 -5.98
N ASP A 149 2.88 0.18 -4.88
CA ASP A 149 2.35 1.52 -4.68
C ASP A 149 2.90 2.51 -5.73
N ALA A 150 4.18 2.39 -6.11
CA ALA A 150 4.78 3.21 -7.15
C ALA A 150 4.18 2.93 -8.54
N PHE A 151 3.94 1.65 -8.86
CA PHE A 151 3.35 1.24 -10.13
C PHE A 151 1.93 1.78 -10.27
N HIS A 152 1.04 1.48 -9.33
CA HIS A 152 -0.35 1.93 -9.39
C HIS A 152 -0.50 3.43 -9.14
N GLY A 153 0.37 4.04 -8.34
CA GLY A 153 0.45 5.49 -8.21
C GLY A 153 0.79 6.17 -9.53
N GLY A 154 1.67 5.57 -10.34
CA GLY A 154 1.97 6.02 -11.70
C GLY A 154 0.76 5.94 -12.63
N GLU A 155 0.00 4.85 -12.61
CA GLU A 155 -1.25 4.68 -13.37
C GLU A 155 -2.29 5.74 -12.97
N ILE A 156 -2.53 5.92 -11.67
CA ILE A 156 -3.44 6.96 -11.16
C ILE A 156 -2.99 8.35 -11.61
N SER A 157 -1.71 8.67 -11.47
CA SER A 157 -1.13 9.95 -11.86
C SER A 157 -1.33 10.24 -13.34
N GLN A 158 -1.13 9.23 -14.19
CA GLN A 158 -1.33 9.33 -15.64
C GLN A 158 -2.81 9.55 -15.98
N LEU A 159 -3.74 8.83 -15.34
CA LEU A 159 -5.18 8.99 -15.55
C LEU A 159 -5.64 10.39 -15.15
N LEU A 160 -5.19 10.89 -13.99
CA LEU A 160 -5.50 12.24 -13.52
C LEU A 160 -5.01 13.29 -14.53
N GLY A 161 -3.74 13.23 -14.91
CA GLY A 161 -3.13 14.19 -15.84
C GLY A 161 -3.78 14.19 -17.22
N ALA A 162 -4.13 13.02 -17.78
CA ALA A 162 -4.81 12.87 -19.06
C ALA A 162 -6.21 13.53 -19.05
N HIS A 163 -6.83 13.70 -17.89
CA HIS A 163 -8.14 14.33 -17.72
C HIS A 163 -8.06 15.76 -17.16
N GLY A 164 -6.86 16.38 -17.19
CA GLY A 164 -6.66 17.76 -16.72
C GLY A 164 -6.76 17.94 -15.21
N LEU A 165 -6.64 16.87 -14.44
CA LEU A 165 -6.60 16.90 -12.99
C LEU A 165 -5.13 16.94 -12.49
N PRO A 166 -4.87 17.42 -11.26
CA PRO A 166 -3.52 17.40 -10.71
C PRO A 166 -2.95 15.98 -10.64
N ALA A 167 -1.87 15.73 -11.38
CA ALA A 167 -1.10 14.50 -11.30
C ALA A 167 -0.29 14.42 -9.98
N ILE A 168 0.16 13.23 -9.61
CA ILE A 168 1.03 13.05 -8.44
C ILE A 168 2.38 13.69 -8.73
N ASP A 169 2.75 14.71 -7.95
CA ASP A 169 4.07 15.34 -8.02
C ASP A 169 5.03 14.67 -7.03
N LEU A 170 5.97 13.90 -7.58
CA LEU A 170 7.00 13.22 -6.77
C LEU A 170 8.00 14.20 -6.13
N TRP A 171 8.06 15.43 -6.62
CA TRP A 171 9.05 16.44 -6.20
C TRP A 171 8.44 17.49 -5.28
N ALA A 172 7.11 17.50 -5.12
CA ALA A 172 6.46 18.38 -4.16
C ALA A 172 7.01 18.12 -2.75
N ARG A 173 7.58 19.16 -2.14
CA ARG A 173 7.99 19.09 -0.73
C ARG A 173 6.76 19.34 0.12
N THR A 174 6.47 18.45 1.04
CA THR A 174 5.49 18.75 2.11
C THR A 174 6.04 19.97 2.86
N PRO A 175 5.25 21.06 3.02
CA PRO A 175 5.66 22.17 3.89
C PRO A 175 5.95 21.62 5.28
N SER A 176 7.14 21.94 5.79
CA SER A 176 7.57 21.62 7.17
C SER A 176 6.79 22.44 8.17
#